data_7b7bf86595ab5dd2529698102bedc026
#
_entry.id   7b7bf86595ab5dd2529698102bedc026
#
_cell.length_a   1.000
_cell.length_b   1.000
_cell.length_c   1.000
_cell.angle_alpha   90.00
_cell.angle_beta   90.00
_cell.angle_gamma   90.00
#
_symmetry.space_group_name_H-M   'P 1'
#
loop_
_entity.id
_entity.type
_entity.pdbx_description
1 polymer ?
#
loop_
_entity_poly.entity_id
_entity_poly.type
_entity_poly.pdbx_seq_one_letter_code
_entity_poly.pdbx_strand_id
1 'polypeptide(L)'
;MLECTPALLKTFEALKEVPDEQLQWIIDRSACRELADGDLIFQPGQAIDFTNFIIGGKLRMYFYMGGVKREAGEYEAGVITGYLPYSRGKVSSGYGIAVGGLQVMTFPKEKMEEMIRTQFELTQALVHVMTNRVREFTAFQQQNEKMMALGKLSAGLAHELNNPASAIVRDSESLLKHLQLEPESFKSVIAIRMEPEHVDVVTKKLFRVISEKREVNLTLRERTAKEGELADLFDDMGIANSDEIAENFVEFGFETADIDLFRSHIPEEYFSPIFNWINSLLVTDRMVQDIRESSKRIAELVVSVKTFTHMDRGQDKQYADIHIGIHNTLTMLGYRLKKQNITKIKDFDKTLPPVKALIGEMNQVWTNLIDNALDAMEGVENPTLTIKTERDREFVQVSIIDNGPGIPDDVRSHIFEPFFTTKEMGKGTGMGLEMVHRIVVDQHNGSIKVTSEPGRTAFVVCFPIDG
;
A
#
# COMPACT_ATOMS: atom_id res chain seq x y z
N MET A 1 -21.22 17.75 47.53
CA MET A 1 -21.34 16.37 46.99
C MET A 1 -22.39 16.47 45.89
N LEU A 2 -22.08 16.05 44.68
CA LEU A 2 -23.07 15.93 43.59
C LEU A 2 -24.07 14.84 44.00
N GLU A 3 -25.35 15.23 44.08
CA GLU A 3 -26.42 14.22 44.26
C GLU A 3 -26.64 13.54 42.91
N CYS A 4 -26.30 12.25 42.81
CA CYS A 4 -26.63 11.43 41.65
C CYS A 4 -28.15 11.17 41.67
N THR A 5 -28.85 11.60 40.64
CA THR A 5 -30.32 11.45 40.50
C THR A 5 -30.69 10.73 39.22
N PRO A 6 -31.86 10.07 39.11
CA PRO A 6 -32.33 9.49 37.86
C PRO A 6 -32.38 10.49 36.70
N ALA A 7 -32.78 11.74 36.99
CA ALA A 7 -32.83 12.83 36.02
C ALA A 7 -31.41 13.13 35.45
N LEU A 8 -30.38 13.08 36.28
CA LEU A 8 -28.99 13.25 35.85
C LEU A 8 -28.53 12.07 34.96
N LEU A 9 -28.87 10.83 35.32
CA LEU A 9 -28.51 9.65 34.51
C LEU A 9 -29.27 9.63 33.17
N LYS A 10 -30.46 10.19 33.07
CA LYS A 10 -31.19 10.35 31.79
C LYS A 10 -30.55 11.36 30.82
N THR A 11 -29.55 12.14 31.25
CA THR A 11 -28.74 12.92 30.32
C THR A 11 -27.79 12.06 29.47
N PHE A 12 -27.51 10.83 29.91
CA PHE A 12 -26.76 9.85 29.13
C PHE A 12 -27.67 9.30 28.02
N GLU A 13 -27.25 9.43 26.75
CA GLU A 13 -28.04 9.00 25.60
C GLU A 13 -28.51 7.55 25.72
N ALA A 14 -27.62 6.65 26.21
CA ALA A 14 -27.92 5.24 26.39
C ALA A 14 -28.93 4.94 27.49
N LEU A 15 -29.17 5.87 28.44
CA LEU A 15 -30.02 5.64 29.61
C LEU A 15 -31.37 6.38 29.54
N LYS A 16 -31.63 7.12 28.47
CA LYS A 16 -32.85 7.94 28.32
C LYS A 16 -34.15 7.18 28.54
N GLU A 17 -34.21 5.97 27.98
CA GLU A 17 -35.41 5.12 27.98
C GLU A 17 -35.49 4.19 29.21
N VAL A 18 -34.47 4.21 30.09
CA VAL A 18 -34.43 3.35 31.26
C VAL A 18 -35.39 3.89 32.34
N PRO A 19 -36.26 3.04 32.94
CA PRO A 19 -37.16 3.47 33.98
C PRO A 19 -36.44 4.09 35.20
N ASP A 20 -37.04 5.09 35.82
CA ASP A 20 -36.48 5.82 36.97
C ASP A 20 -36.17 4.90 38.16
N GLU A 21 -36.99 3.91 38.40
CA GLU A 21 -36.81 2.90 39.45
C GLU A 21 -35.49 2.11 39.28
N GLN A 22 -35.15 1.77 38.02
CA GLN A 22 -33.91 1.02 37.74
C GLN A 22 -32.69 1.97 37.80
N LEU A 23 -32.87 3.23 37.40
CA LEU A 23 -31.81 4.23 37.59
C LEU A 23 -31.57 4.54 39.04
N GLN A 24 -32.62 4.61 39.88
CA GLN A 24 -32.48 4.76 41.33
C GLN A 24 -31.81 3.53 41.94
N TRP A 25 -32.16 2.34 41.46
CA TRP A 25 -31.55 1.08 41.94
C TRP A 25 -30.02 1.05 41.77
N ILE A 26 -29.50 1.49 40.62
CA ILE A 26 -28.05 1.54 40.37
C ILE A 26 -27.39 2.67 41.16
N ILE A 27 -28.04 3.83 41.33
CA ILE A 27 -27.55 4.95 42.12
C ILE A 27 -27.35 4.51 43.58
N ASP A 28 -28.34 3.85 44.18
CA ASP A 28 -28.29 3.40 45.58
C ASP A 28 -27.13 2.41 45.87
N ARG A 29 -26.59 1.78 44.79
CA ARG A 29 -25.50 0.79 44.85
C ARG A 29 -24.16 1.31 44.32
N SER A 30 -24.12 2.57 43.95
CA SER A 30 -22.96 3.24 43.41
C SER A 30 -22.34 4.23 44.39
N ALA A 31 -21.07 4.58 44.14
CA ALA A 31 -20.39 5.64 44.86
C ALA A 31 -20.04 6.79 43.90
N CYS A 32 -20.38 8.04 44.29
CA CYS A 32 -19.98 9.23 43.56
C CYS A 32 -18.62 9.71 44.07
N ARG A 33 -17.68 9.95 43.14
CA ARG A 33 -16.31 10.40 43.43
C ARG A 33 -15.99 11.63 42.60
N GLU A 34 -15.14 12.48 43.16
CA GLU A 34 -14.56 13.61 42.48
C GLU A 34 -13.04 13.39 42.45
N LEU A 35 -12.47 13.52 41.23
CA LEU A 35 -11.06 13.32 40.97
C LEU A 35 -10.47 14.68 40.55
N ALA A 36 -9.28 14.98 41.07
CA ALA A 36 -8.55 16.17 40.70
C ALA A 36 -7.96 16.07 39.25
N ASP A 37 -7.55 17.18 38.69
CA ASP A 37 -6.84 17.20 37.40
C ASP A 37 -5.56 16.34 37.48
N GLY A 38 -5.40 15.44 36.53
CA GLY A 38 -4.28 14.51 36.46
C GLY A 38 -4.46 13.19 37.20
N ASP A 39 -5.52 13.03 38.00
CA ASP A 39 -5.77 11.76 38.73
C ASP A 39 -6.10 10.63 37.74
N LEU A 40 -5.62 9.42 38.11
CA LEU A 40 -5.88 8.18 37.35
C LEU A 40 -7.20 7.56 37.78
N ILE A 41 -8.07 7.25 36.83
CA ILE A 41 -9.25 6.40 37.02
C ILE A 41 -8.86 4.93 36.88
N PHE A 42 -8.04 4.60 35.88
CA PHE A 42 -7.54 3.26 35.63
C PHE A 42 -6.20 3.32 34.89
N GLN A 43 -5.43 2.24 35.01
CA GLN A 43 -4.14 2.08 34.33
C GLN A 43 -3.98 0.65 33.77
N PRO A 44 -3.05 0.45 32.80
CA PRO A 44 -2.81 -0.87 32.20
C PRO A 44 -2.49 -1.93 33.27
N GLY A 45 -3.08 -3.12 33.05
CA GLY A 45 -2.91 -4.24 33.99
C GLY A 45 -3.78 -4.19 35.26
N GLN A 46 -4.44 -3.05 35.52
CA GLN A 46 -5.37 -2.92 36.63
C GLN A 46 -6.65 -3.72 36.36
N ALA A 47 -7.18 -4.44 37.39
CA ALA A 47 -8.47 -5.11 37.28
C ALA A 47 -9.60 -4.12 36.98
N ILE A 48 -10.54 -4.52 36.13
CA ILE A 48 -11.72 -3.73 35.82
C ILE A 48 -12.85 -4.13 36.77
N ASP A 49 -12.94 -3.45 37.93
CA ASP A 49 -13.87 -3.81 39.01
C ASP A 49 -15.07 -2.89 39.10
N PHE A 50 -15.14 -1.85 38.27
CA PHE A 50 -16.21 -0.85 38.28
C PHE A 50 -16.74 -0.53 36.91
N THR A 51 -18.03 -0.23 36.80
CA THR A 51 -18.63 0.56 35.72
C THR A 51 -18.56 2.03 36.14
N ASN A 52 -18.00 2.87 35.27
CA ASN A 52 -17.82 4.29 35.56
C ASN A 52 -18.75 5.12 34.67
N PHE A 53 -19.60 5.94 35.26
CA PHE A 53 -20.48 6.90 34.59
C PHE A 53 -19.85 8.28 34.78
N ILE A 54 -19.41 8.89 33.68
CA ILE A 54 -18.80 10.23 33.71
C ILE A 54 -19.91 11.27 33.79
N ILE A 55 -20.06 11.90 34.95
CA ILE A 55 -21.15 12.83 35.24
C ILE A 55 -20.76 14.26 34.86
N GLY A 56 -19.51 14.64 35.10
CA GLY A 56 -18.99 15.97 34.82
C GLY A 56 -17.47 15.95 34.63
N GLY A 57 -16.95 16.99 34.00
CA GLY A 57 -15.53 17.07 33.64
C GLY A 57 -15.19 16.26 32.39
N LYS A 58 -13.91 15.99 32.21
CA LYS A 58 -13.39 15.28 31.04
C LYS A 58 -12.46 14.14 31.45
N LEU A 59 -12.58 13.03 30.74
CA LEU A 59 -11.71 11.86 30.85
C LEU A 59 -10.87 11.74 29.58
N ARG A 60 -9.55 11.81 29.69
CA ARG A 60 -8.63 11.56 28.57
C ARG A 60 -8.11 10.13 28.63
N MET A 61 -8.27 9.40 27.53
CA MET A 61 -7.87 8.00 27.44
C MET A 61 -6.64 7.85 26.55
N TYR A 62 -5.71 6.99 27.00
CA TYR A 62 -4.49 6.62 26.27
C TYR A 62 -4.33 5.11 26.21
N PHE A 63 -3.82 4.62 25.09
CA PHE A 63 -3.38 3.24 24.92
C PHE A 63 -1.89 3.18 24.60
N TYR A 64 -1.25 2.07 24.98
CA TYR A 64 0.08 1.76 24.48
C TYR A 64 -0.05 0.86 23.26
N MET A 65 0.49 1.30 22.14
CA MET A 65 0.60 0.52 20.92
C MET A 65 2.07 0.50 20.48
N GLY A 66 2.69 -0.70 20.47
CA GLY A 66 4.10 -0.83 20.13
C GLY A 66 5.06 -0.03 21.03
N GLY A 67 4.74 0.08 22.32
CA GLY A 67 5.56 0.84 23.28
C GLY A 67 5.37 2.37 23.23
N VAL A 68 4.56 2.89 22.31
CA VAL A 68 4.28 4.33 22.19
C VAL A 68 2.92 4.64 22.81
N LYS A 69 2.89 5.66 23.69
CA LYS A 69 1.65 6.19 24.28
C LYS A 69 0.88 6.96 23.20
N ARG A 70 -0.34 6.51 22.88
CA ARG A 70 -1.23 7.14 21.94
C ARG A 70 -2.52 7.57 22.60
N GLU A 71 -2.96 8.77 22.31
CA GLU A 71 -4.23 9.29 22.78
C GLU A 71 -5.37 8.63 21.99
N ALA A 72 -6.34 8.04 22.71
CA ALA A 72 -7.54 7.43 22.12
C ALA A 72 -8.68 8.44 21.97
N GLY A 73 -8.64 9.51 22.77
CA GLY A 73 -9.62 10.58 22.73
C GLY A 73 -9.88 11.18 24.13
N GLU A 74 -10.62 12.26 24.10
CA GLU A 74 -11.14 12.95 25.26
C GLU A 74 -12.65 12.75 25.32
N TYR A 75 -13.13 12.26 26.45
CA TYR A 75 -14.53 11.90 26.68
C TYR A 75 -15.13 12.85 27.70
N GLU A 76 -16.26 13.46 27.36
CA GLU A 76 -17.00 14.40 28.22
C GLU A 76 -18.07 13.66 29.06
N ALA A 77 -18.82 14.41 29.84
CA ALA A 77 -19.98 13.91 30.59
C ALA A 77 -20.97 13.17 29.65
N GLY A 78 -21.59 12.11 30.18
CA GLY A 78 -22.52 11.25 29.43
C GLY A 78 -21.91 9.95 28.91
N VAL A 79 -20.61 9.72 29.11
CA VAL A 79 -19.91 8.50 28.68
C VAL A 79 -19.90 7.46 29.83
N ILE A 80 -20.08 6.16 29.46
CA ILE A 80 -20.01 5.04 30.38
C ILE A 80 -18.77 4.19 30.02
N THR A 81 -17.89 3.95 31.01
CA THR A 81 -16.64 3.21 30.81
C THR A 81 -16.52 2.05 31.83
N GLY A 82 -15.40 1.33 31.81
CA GLY A 82 -15.13 0.22 32.76
C GLY A 82 -15.84 -1.07 32.39
N TYR A 83 -16.23 -1.85 33.39
CA TYR A 83 -16.87 -3.15 33.24
C TYR A 83 -18.33 -2.99 32.80
N LEU A 84 -18.74 -3.74 31.77
CA LEU A 84 -20.11 -3.75 31.24
C LEU A 84 -20.68 -5.19 31.28
N PRO A 85 -22.02 -5.35 31.23
CA PRO A 85 -22.64 -6.68 31.23
C PRO A 85 -22.06 -7.56 30.11
N TYR A 86 -21.77 -8.81 30.46
CA TYR A 86 -21.20 -9.85 29.58
C TYR A 86 -19.78 -9.51 29.02
N SER A 87 -19.11 -8.46 29.52
CA SER A 87 -17.75 -8.13 29.12
C SER A 87 -16.78 -9.25 29.52
N ARG A 88 -15.88 -9.62 28.59
CA ARG A 88 -14.78 -10.57 28.86
C ARG A 88 -13.50 -9.87 29.34
N GLY A 89 -13.45 -8.55 29.33
CA GLY A 89 -12.30 -7.77 29.78
C GLY A 89 -12.07 -7.95 31.31
N LYS A 90 -10.91 -8.43 31.69
CA LYS A 90 -10.53 -8.63 33.09
C LYS A 90 -9.63 -7.51 33.60
N VAL A 91 -8.79 -6.97 32.73
CA VAL A 91 -7.81 -5.93 33.07
C VAL A 91 -7.87 -4.79 32.04
N SER A 92 -7.53 -3.59 32.50
CA SER A 92 -7.46 -2.43 31.60
C SER A 92 -6.24 -2.52 30.68
N SER A 93 -6.42 -2.15 29.40
CA SER A 93 -5.35 -2.05 28.39
C SER A 93 -4.81 -0.62 28.23
N GLY A 94 -5.45 0.37 28.86
CA GLY A 94 -5.10 1.78 28.71
C GLY A 94 -5.10 2.55 30.02
N TYR A 95 -4.80 3.85 29.91
CA TYR A 95 -4.92 4.82 31.00
C TYR A 95 -6.16 5.67 30.82
N GLY A 96 -6.81 5.99 31.93
CA GLY A 96 -7.83 7.04 32.02
C GLY A 96 -7.38 8.11 33.00
N ILE A 97 -7.25 9.34 32.52
CA ILE A 97 -6.75 10.49 33.30
C ILE A 97 -7.83 11.56 33.36
N ALA A 98 -8.12 12.06 34.56
CA ALA A 98 -9.01 13.18 34.77
C ALA A 98 -8.40 14.48 34.20
N VAL A 99 -9.23 15.29 33.52
CA VAL A 99 -8.84 16.60 32.97
C VAL A 99 -9.76 17.68 33.54
N GLY A 100 -9.17 18.65 34.24
CA GLY A 100 -9.89 19.81 34.80
C GLY A 100 -10.85 19.50 35.95
N GLY A 101 -10.68 18.36 36.61
CA GLY A 101 -11.62 17.85 37.62
C GLY A 101 -12.70 16.98 37.03
N LEU A 102 -12.83 15.74 37.50
CA LEU A 102 -13.72 14.73 36.95
C LEU A 102 -14.68 14.22 37.99
N GLN A 103 -15.96 14.25 37.71
CA GLN A 103 -17.01 13.70 38.55
C GLN A 103 -17.48 12.37 37.96
N VAL A 104 -17.38 11.30 38.73
CA VAL A 104 -17.69 9.95 38.27
C VAL A 104 -18.55 9.20 39.31
N MET A 105 -19.61 8.55 38.84
CA MET A 105 -20.33 7.55 39.60
C MET A 105 -19.78 6.17 39.26
N THR A 106 -19.39 5.41 40.26
CA THR A 106 -18.77 4.08 40.13
C THR A 106 -19.71 3.01 40.65
N PHE A 107 -20.10 2.07 39.78
CA PHE A 107 -20.91 0.90 40.17
C PHE A 107 -20.04 -0.36 40.25
N PRO A 108 -20.05 -1.11 41.36
CA PRO A 108 -19.15 -2.23 41.56
C PRO A 108 -19.55 -3.45 40.73
N LYS A 109 -18.56 -4.11 40.11
CA LYS A 109 -18.71 -5.34 39.32
C LYS A 109 -19.43 -6.47 40.07
N GLU A 110 -19.21 -6.59 41.37
CA GLU A 110 -19.83 -7.60 42.21
C GLU A 110 -21.36 -7.56 42.20
N LYS A 111 -21.94 -6.39 41.92
CA LYS A 111 -23.38 -6.17 41.79
C LYS A 111 -23.93 -6.36 40.38
N MET A 112 -23.05 -6.64 39.42
CA MET A 112 -23.44 -6.77 38.02
C MET A 112 -24.40 -7.96 37.78
N GLU A 113 -24.17 -9.08 38.44
CA GLU A 113 -25.03 -10.24 38.27
C GLU A 113 -26.45 -10.00 38.84
N GLU A 114 -26.55 -9.32 39.99
CA GLU A 114 -27.83 -8.90 40.55
C GLU A 114 -28.56 -7.97 39.57
N MET A 115 -27.87 -6.98 39.01
CA MET A 115 -28.42 -6.06 38.00
C MET A 115 -28.97 -6.82 36.80
N ILE A 116 -28.17 -7.71 36.21
CA ILE A 116 -28.55 -8.47 35.01
C ILE A 116 -29.83 -9.29 35.25
N ARG A 117 -30.00 -9.82 36.46
CA ARG A 117 -31.17 -10.65 36.79
C ARG A 117 -32.43 -9.85 37.13
N THR A 118 -32.27 -8.60 37.58
CA THR A 118 -33.40 -7.83 38.16
C THR A 118 -33.73 -6.55 37.42
N GLN A 119 -32.80 -5.99 36.62
CA GLN A 119 -32.95 -4.69 35.97
C GLN A 119 -32.80 -4.86 34.44
N PHE A 120 -33.89 -5.20 33.75
CA PHE A 120 -33.86 -5.63 32.37
C PHE A 120 -33.47 -4.49 31.40
N GLU A 121 -34.18 -3.33 31.45
CA GLU A 121 -33.97 -2.21 30.54
C GLU A 121 -32.60 -1.56 30.77
N LEU A 122 -32.16 -1.46 32.02
CA LEU A 122 -30.82 -0.98 32.35
C LEU A 122 -29.74 -1.92 31.80
N THR A 123 -29.94 -3.23 31.93
CA THR A 123 -29.02 -4.22 31.38
C THR A 123 -28.94 -4.12 29.86
N GLN A 124 -30.09 -4.01 29.19
CA GLN A 124 -30.18 -3.84 27.74
C GLN A 124 -29.42 -2.57 27.29
N ALA A 125 -29.65 -1.45 27.96
CA ALA A 125 -28.97 -0.19 27.67
C ALA A 125 -27.42 -0.32 27.78
N LEU A 126 -26.90 -0.95 28.84
CA LEU A 126 -25.49 -1.16 29.03
C LEU A 126 -24.89 -2.17 28.03
N VAL A 127 -25.65 -3.16 27.57
CA VAL A 127 -25.25 -4.07 26.48
C VAL A 127 -25.12 -3.31 25.16
N HIS A 128 -26.03 -2.38 24.86
CA HIS A 128 -25.92 -1.51 23.68
C HIS A 128 -24.68 -0.63 23.76
N VAL A 129 -24.37 -0.05 24.94
CA VAL A 129 -23.12 0.70 25.15
C VAL A 129 -21.89 -0.17 24.86
N MET A 130 -21.88 -1.42 25.33
CA MET A 130 -20.79 -2.35 25.07
C MET A 130 -20.63 -2.65 23.57
N THR A 131 -21.74 -2.92 22.89
CA THR A 131 -21.73 -3.23 21.45
C THR A 131 -21.23 -2.06 20.63
N ASN A 132 -21.67 -0.85 20.95
CA ASN A 132 -21.20 0.37 20.27
C ASN A 132 -19.70 0.61 20.52
N ARG A 133 -19.24 0.45 21.76
CA ARG A 133 -17.82 0.56 22.11
C ARG A 133 -16.95 -0.43 21.35
N VAL A 134 -17.39 -1.69 21.20
CA VAL A 134 -16.66 -2.70 20.41
C VAL A 134 -16.57 -2.26 18.95
N ARG A 135 -17.68 -1.77 18.36
CA ARG A 135 -17.68 -1.27 16.98
C ARG A 135 -16.73 -0.08 16.77
N GLU A 136 -16.81 0.92 17.67
CA GLU A 136 -15.95 2.11 17.62
C GLU A 136 -14.48 1.76 17.79
N PHE A 137 -14.16 0.86 18.74
CA PHE A 137 -12.80 0.42 18.95
C PHE A 137 -12.24 -0.36 17.76
N THR A 138 -13.05 -1.23 17.15
CA THR A 138 -12.67 -1.97 15.95
C THR A 138 -12.42 -1.03 14.77
N ALA A 139 -13.30 -0.05 14.56
CA ALA A 139 -13.13 0.95 13.52
C ALA A 139 -11.86 1.80 13.74
N PHE A 140 -11.63 2.23 14.97
CA PHE A 140 -10.42 2.98 15.35
C PHE A 140 -9.14 2.16 15.13
N GLN A 141 -9.15 0.88 15.49
CA GLN A 141 -8.02 -0.03 15.23
C GLN A 141 -7.76 -0.16 13.73
N GLN A 142 -8.80 -0.41 12.93
CA GLN A 142 -8.68 -0.52 11.47
C GLN A 142 -8.09 0.75 10.85
N GLN A 143 -8.54 1.92 11.29
CA GLN A 143 -8.03 3.19 10.80
C GLN A 143 -6.55 3.41 11.18
N ASN A 144 -6.17 3.06 12.41
CA ASN A 144 -4.78 3.16 12.85
C ASN A 144 -3.85 2.19 12.11
N GLU A 145 -4.30 0.97 11.82
CA GLU A 145 -3.53 0.00 11.04
C GLU A 145 -3.30 0.49 9.61
N LYS A 146 -4.34 1.02 8.97
CA LYS A 146 -4.23 1.66 7.65
C LYS A 146 -3.21 2.80 7.69
N MET A 147 -3.25 3.64 8.72
CA MET A 147 -2.33 4.77 8.87
C MET A 147 -0.88 4.31 9.12
N MET A 148 -0.68 3.25 9.90
CA MET A 148 0.64 2.66 10.12
C MET A 148 1.21 2.00 8.86
N ALA A 149 0.37 1.24 8.13
CA ALA A 149 0.76 0.67 6.84
C ALA A 149 1.15 1.76 5.84
N LEU A 150 0.36 2.83 5.75
CA LEU A 150 0.66 4.00 4.93
C LEU A 150 1.96 4.70 5.39
N GLY A 151 2.16 4.85 6.71
CA GLY A 151 3.39 5.43 7.28
C GLY A 151 4.64 4.60 6.94
N LYS A 152 4.55 3.27 7.03
CA LYS A 152 5.63 2.34 6.65
C LYS A 152 5.95 2.43 5.15
N LEU A 153 4.92 2.62 4.32
CA LEU A 153 5.05 2.75 2.87
C LEU A 153 5.48 4.16 2.43
N SER A 154 5.17 5.20 3.21
CA SER A 154 5.36 6.61 2.80
C SER A 154 6.80 6.96 2.46
N ALA A 155 7.78 6.47 3.21
CA ALA A 155 9.19 6.71 2.91
C ALA A 155 9.62 6.06 1.58
N GLY A 156 9.16 4.85 1.32
CA GLY A 156 9.39 4.15 0.06
C GLY A 156 8.67 4.80 -1.12
N LEU A 157 7.43 5.25 -0.91
CA LEU A 157 6.64 5.95 -1.92
C LEU A 157 7.25 7.30 -2.30
N ALA A 158 7.72 8.07 -1.31
CA ALA A 158 8.40 9.34 -1.58
C ALA A 158 9.67 9.10 -2.44
N HIS A 159 10.41 8.05 -2.16
CA HIS A 159 11.60 7.69 -2.93
C HIS A 159 11.23 7.23 -4.36
N GLU A 160 10.21 6.39 -4.51
CA GLU A 160 9.73 5.89 -5.82
C GLU A 160 9.05 6.99 -6.66
N LEU A 161 8.50 8.05 -6.05
CA LEU A 161 7.98 9.23 -6.75
C LEU A 161 9.08 10.20 -7.14
N ASN A 162 10.05 10.43 -6.26
CA ASN A 162 11.15 11.36 -6.52
C ASN A 162 12.07 10.87 -7.65
N ASN A 163 12.27 9.57 -7.81
CA ASN A 163 13.11 9.00 -8.86
C ASN A 163 12.63 9.40 -10.27
N PRO A 164 11.40 9.07 -10.71
CA PRO A 164 10.90 9.45 -12.03
C PRO A 164 10.71 10.98 -12.16
N ALA A 165 10.34 11.68 -11.07
CA ALA A 165 10.23 13.14 -11.09
C ALA A 165 11.59 13.80 -11.38
N SER A 166 12.67 13.35 -10.74
CA SER A 166 14.01 13.83 -10.99
C SER A 166 14.50 13.48 -12.41
N ALA A 167 14.12 12.31 -12.93
CA ALA A 167 14.41 11.94 -14.31
C ALA A 167 13.73 12.89 -15.30
N ILE A 168 12.42 13.18 -15.12
CA ILE A 168 11.67 14.13 -15.95
C ILE A 168 12.34 15.51 -15.97
N VAL A 169 12.74 16.03 -14.81
CA VAL A 169 13.40 17.34 -14.72
C VAL A 169 14.69 17.33 -15.50
N ARG A 170 15.57 16.35 -15.25
CA ARG A 170 16.86 16.21 -15.94
C ARG A 170 16.68 16.07 -17.46
N ASP A 171 15.79 15.19 -17.90
CA ASP A 171 15.59 14.91 -19.32
C ASP A 171 14.91 16.09 -20.02
N SER A 172 14.05 16.84 -19.33
CA SER A 172 13.48 18.09 -19.81
C SER A 172 14.53 19.21 -19.98
N GLU A 173 15.45 19.34 -19.01
CA GLU A 173 16.56 20.29 -19.09
C GLU A 173 17.52 19.91 -20.22
N SER A 174 17.82 18.62 -20.39
CA SER A 174 18.65 18.10 -21.46
C SER A 174 18.01 18.35 -22.83
N LEU A 175 16.70 18.09 -22.93
CA LEU A 175 15.92 18.35 -24.15
C LEU A 175 15.94 19.84 -24.51
N LEU A 176 15.71 20.73 -23.53
CA LEU A 176 15.76 22.17 -23.74
C LEU A 176 17.13 22.61 -24.28
N LYS A 177 18.21 22.11 -23.67
CA LYS A 177 19.58 22.39 -24.09
C LYS A 177 19.85 21.86 -25.50
N HIS A 178 19.41 20.63 -25.78
CA HIS A 178 19.54 20.01 -27.10
C HIS A 178 18.87 20.85 -28.19
N LEU A 179 17.61 21.26 -27.97
CA LEU A 179 16.86 22.12 -28.92
C LEU A 179 17.47 23.50 -29.10
N GLN A 180 18.24 24.03 -28.14
CA GLN A 180 18.97 25.29 -28.29
C GLN A 180 20.19 25.19 -29.23
N LEU A 181 20.74 23.99 -29.42
CA LEU A 181 21.86 23.73 -30.34
C LEU A 181 21.43 23.46 -31.79
N GLU A 182 20.13 23.22 -32.02
CA GLU A 182 19.53 22.89 -33.32
C GLU A 182 19.70 23.96 -34.44
N PRO A 183 19.82 25.28 -34.16
CA PRO A 183 19.89 26.29 -35.27
C PRO A 183 21.05 26.09 -36.23
N GLU A 184 22.18 25.52 -35.82
CA GLU A 184 23.30 25.27 -36.71
C GLU A 184 23.12 24.03 -37.57
N SER A 185 22.59 22.95 -36.97
CA SER A 185 22.17 21.73 -37.69
C SER A 185 21.11 22.06 -38.74
N PHE A 186 20.13 22.92 -38.39
CA PHE A 186 19.09 23.37 -39.27
C PHE A 186 19.61 24.15 -40.48
N LYS A 187 20.59 25.06 -40.30
CA LYS A 187 21.22 25.77 -41.37
C LYS A 187 21.90 24.83 -42.36
N SER A 188 22.61 23.83 -41.90
CA SER A 188 23.31 22.86 -42.73
C SER A 188 22.34 22.02 -43.55
N VAL A 189 21.18 21.65 -42.99
CA VAL A 189 20.13 20.86 -43.66
C VAL A 189 19.35 21.68 -44.69
N ILE A 190 19.00 22.95 -44.40
CA ILE A 190 18.31 23.84 -45.32
C ILE A 190 19.12 24.13 -46.59
N ALA A 191 20.44 24.08 -46.54
CA ALA A 191 21.32 24.30 -47.67
C ALA A 191 21.39 23.08 -48.63
N ILE A 192 20.86 21.92 -48.22
CA ILE A 192 20.90 20.66 -48.97
C ILE A 192 19.97 20.72 -50.16
N ARG A 193 20.46 20.29 -51.32
CA ARG A 193 19.65 20.09 -52.54
C ARG A 193 19.60 18.62 -52.89
N MET A 194 18.45 17.99 -52.66
CA MET A 194 18.19 16.60 -53.01
C MET A 194 16.89 16.52 -53.86
N GLU A 195 16.82 15.52 -54.72
CA GLU A 195 15.60 15.19 -55.43
C GLU A 195 14.50 14.73 -54.44
N PRO A 196 13.25 15.19 -54.59
CA PRO A 196 12.15 14.86 -53.69
C PRO A 196 11.96 13.36 -53.46
N GLU A 197 12.18 12.53 -54.47
CA GLU A 197 12.06 11.07 -54.39
C GLU A 197 13.09 10.46 -53.42
N HIS A 198 14.32 10.97 -53.40
CA HIS A 198 15.38 10.53 -52.48
C HIS A 198 15.08 10.96 -51.06
N VAL A 199 14.58 12.18 -50.84
CA VAL A 199 14.14 12.66 -49.51
C VAL A 199 13.02 11.78 -49.00
N ASP A 200 12.04 11.40 -49.84
CA ASP A 200 10.93 10.53 -49.45
C ASP A 200 11.40 9.14 -49.01
N VAL A 201 12.40 8.56 -49.67
CA VAL A 201 12.94 7.23 -49.27
C VAL A 201 13.62 7.31 -47.93
N VAL A 202 14.49 8.29 -47.71
CA VAL A 202 15.21 8.47 -46.43
C VAL A 202 14.23 8.73 -45.28
N THR A 203 13.29 9.66 -45.47
CA THR A 203 12.31 10.02 -44.46
C THR A 203 11.35 8.87 -44.12
N LYS A 204 10.83 8.14 -45.12
CA LYS A 204 9.98 6.96 -44.87
C LYS A 204 10.70 5.89 -44.07
N LYS A 205 11.98 5.62 -44.38
CA LYS A 205 12.77 4.65 -43.62
C LYS A 205 12.99 5.12 -42.20
N LEU A 206 13.42 6.37 -42.00
CA LEU A 206 13.66 6.96 -40.67
C LEU A 206 12.41 6.89 -39.79
N PHE A 207 11.27 7.43 -40.29
CA PHE A 207 10.04 7.42 -39.51
C PHE A 207 9.47 6.01 -39.26
N ARG A 208 9.73 5.07 -40.15
CA ARG A 208 9.40 3.68 -39.94
C ARG A 208 10.18 3.11 -38.76
N VAL A 209 11.49 3.30 -38.67
CA VAL A 209 12.34 2.83 -37.56
C VAL A 209 11.88 3.46 -36.25
N ILE A 210 11.63 4.78 -36.23
CA ILE A 210 11.15 5.47 -34.99
C ILE A 210 9.78 4.94 -34.57
N SER A 211 8.85 4.64 -35.48
CA SER A 211 7.50 4.22 -35.16
C SER A 211 7.38 2.74 -34.79
N GLU A 212 8.15 1.85 -35.41
CA GLU A 212 8.07 0.39 -35.19
C GLU A 212 8.73 -0.06 -33.91
N LYS A 213 9.57 0.79 -33.24
CA LYS A 213 10.29 0.49 -31.98
C LYS A 213 10.71 -0.97 -31.89
N ARG A 214 11.72 -1.34 -32.66
CA ARG A 214 12.28 -2.69 -32.53
C ARG A 214 12.90 -2.83 -31.13
N GLU A 215 12.41 -3.78 -30.32
CA GLU A 215 13.12 -4.18 -29.11
C GLU A 215 14.46 -4.79 -29.51
N VAL A 216 15.53 -4.02 -29.35
CA VAL A 216 16.89 -4.45 -29.66
C VAL A 216 17.42 -5.20 -28.45
N ASN A 217 17.12 -6.49 -28.38
CA ASN A 217 17.62 -7.39 -27.32
C ASN A 217 19.03 -7.91 -27.67
N LEU A 218 20.04 -7.04 -27.63
CA LEU A 218 21.43 -7.38 -27.82
C LEU A 218 22.14 -7.57 -26.47
N THR A 219 23.03 -8.56 -26.40
CA THR A 219 24.00 -8.63 -25.30
C THR A 219 24.98 -7.45 -25.41
N LEU A 220 25.60 -7.08 -24.30
CA LEU A 220 26.60 -5.99 -24.27
C LEU A 220 27.68 -6.16 -25.36
N ARG A 221 28.14 -7.42 -25.54
CA ARG A 221 29.18 -7.74 -26.53
C ARG A 221 28.66 -7.54 -27.98
N GLU A 222 27.45 -7.96 -28.27
CA GLU A 222 26.84 -7.79 -29.59
C GLU A 222 26.57 -6.31 -29.87
N ARG A 223 26.12 -5.55 -28.86
CA ARG A 223 25.89 -4.11 -28.97
C ARG A 223 27.19 -3.40 -29.31
N THR A 224 28.26 -3.59 -28.52
CA THR A 224 29.55 -2.95 -28.76
C THR A 224 30.15 -3.34 -30.11
N ALA A 225 29.98 -4.59 -30.57
CA ALA A 225 30.44 -5.02 -31.89
C ALA A 225 29.72 -4.26 -33.03
N LYS A 226 28.39 -4.11 -32.94
CA LYS A 226 27.61 -3.37 -33.93
C LYS A 226 27.89 -1.88 -33.91
N GLU A 227 28.07 -1.28 -32.72
CA GLU A 227 28.45 0.12 -32.56
C GLU A 227 29.79 0.38 -33.25
N GLY A 228 30.80 -0.50 -33.04
CA GLY A 228 32.09 -0.39 -33.71
C GLY A 228 31.99 -0.53 -35.23
N GLU A 229 31.22 -1.53 -35.75
CA GLU A 229 31.00 -1.73 -37.17
C GLU A 229 30.37 -0.49 -37.83
N LEU A 230 29.36 0.11 -37.20
CA LEU A 230 28.70 1.31 -37.73
C LEU A 230 29.60 2.56 -37.63
N ALA A 231 30.36 2.69 -36.53
CA ALA A 231 31.28 3.81 -36.35
C ALA A 231 32.39 3.82 -37.45
N ASP A 232 32.98 2.64 -37.69
CA ASP A 232 33.98 2.49 -38.77
C ASP A 232 33.38 2.87 -40.15
N LEU A 233 32.15 2.42 -40.41
CA LEU A 233 31.44 2.76 -41.67
C LEU A 233 31.15 4.25 -41.76
N PHE A 234 30.77 4.92 -40.70
CA PHE A 234 30.52 6.35 -40.68
C PHE A 234 31.81 7.17 -40.83
N ASP A 235 32.91 6.71 -40.24
CA ASP A 235 34.26 7.31 -40.42
C ASP A 235 34.70 7.21 -41.90
N ASP A 236 34.53 6.05 -42.54
CA ASP A 236 34.78 5.85 -43.95
C ASP A 236 33.93 6.75 -44.85
N MET A 237 32.71 7.09 -44.40
CA MET A 237 31.84 8.05 -45.10
C MET A 237 32.14 9.52 -44.79
N GLY A 238 33.13 9.81 -43.93
CA GLY A 238 33.50 11.17 -43.53
C GLY A 238 32.45 11.87 -42.67
N ILE A 239 31.66 11.09 -41.91
CA ILE A 239 30.62 11.62 -41.04
C ILE A 239 31.27 12.03 -39.69
N ALA A 240 31.07 13.31 -39.32
CA ALA A 240 31.49 13.79 -38.02
C ALA A 240 30.65 13.19 -36.87
N ASN A 241 31.25 12.95 -35.72
CA ASN A 241 30.63 12.33 -34.52
C ASN A 241 30.18 10.89 -34.75
N SER A 242 30.93 10.11 -35.53
CA SER A 242 30.62 8.73 -35.94
C SER A 242 30.27 7.81 -34.74
N ASP A 243 31.05 7.86 -33.66
CA ASP A 243 30.82 7.05 -32.45
C ASP A 243 29.44 7.31 -31.82
N GLU A 244 29.09 8.59 -31.60
CA GLU A 244 27.80 8.98 -31.01
C GLU A 244 26.64 8.61 -31.93
N ILE A 245 26.78 8.81 -33.24
CA ILE A 245 25.76 8.45 -34.21
C ILE A 245 25.58 6.94 -34.24
N ALA A 246 26.66 6.16 -34.25
CA ALA A 246 26.60 4.69 -34.23
C ALA A 246 25.89 4.15 -33.01
N GLU A 247 26.20 4.68 -31.81
CA GLU A 247 25.51 4.30 -30.57
C GLU A 247 23.99 4.52 -30.68
N ASN A 248 23.55 5.70 -31.09
CA ASN A 248 22.13 6.02 -31.22
C ASN A 248 21.44 5.20 -32.32
N PHE A 249 22.11 4.97 -33.45
CA PHE A 249 21.56 4.17 -34.56
C PHE A 249 21.37 2.70 -34.13
N VAL A 250 22.32 2.10 -33.43
CA VAL A 250 22.20 0.74 -32.86
C VAL A 250 21.06 0.66 -31.87
N GLU A 251 20.92 1.66 -30.98
CA GLU A 251 19.85 1.72 -29.99
C GLU A 251 18.46 1.75 -30.63
N PHE A 252 18.29 2.48 -31.75
CA PHE A 252 17.05 2.52 -32.51
C PHE A 252 16.86 1.32 -33.46
N GLY A 253 17.83 0.41 -33.55
CA GLY A 253 17.76 -0.81 -34.34
C GLY A 253 18.00 -0.61 -35.84
N PHE A 254 18.82 0.38 -36.20
CA PHE A 254 19.33 0.49 -37.55
C PHE A 254 20.35 -0.62 -37.85
N GLU A 255 20.32 -1.14 -39.06
CA GLU A 255 21.23 -2.15 -39.56
C GLU A 255 22.10 -1.58 -40.68
N THR A 256 23.24 -2.23 -40.97
CA THR A 256 24.14 -1.83 -42.08
C THR A 256 23.40 -1.68 -43.39
N ALA A 257 22.42 -2.53 -43.68
CA ALA A 257 21.58 -2.44 -44.88
C ALA A 257 20.76 -1.11 -44.95
N ASP A 258 20.40 -0.54 -43.81
CA ASP A 258 19.69 0.73 -43.73
C ASP A 258 20.64 1.89 -44.06
N ILE A 259 21.87 1.78 -43.66
CA ILE A 259 22.93 2.74 -43.98
C ILE A 259 23.28 2.69 -45.45
N ASP A 260 23.37 1.49 -46.05
CA ASP A 260 23.55 1.35 -47.49
C ASP A 260 22.40 1.96 -48.30
N LEU A 261 21.16 1.82 -47.82
CA LEU A 261 20.02 2.50 -48.43
C LEU A 261 20.19 4.03 -48.37
N PHE A 262 20.59 4.59 -47.25
CA PHE A 262 20.82 6.00 -47.09
C PHE A 262 21.98 6.46 -48.02
N ARG A 263 23.07 5.71 -48.05
CA ARG A 263 24.21 5.98 -48.91
C ARG A 263 23.85 6.02 -50.40
N SER A 264 22.91 5.19 -50.85
CA SER A 264 22.50 5.16 -52.26
C SER A 264 21.58 6.33 -52.66
N HIS A 265 20.99 7.06 -51.71
CA HIS A 265 20.02 8.13 -51.94
C HIS A 265 20.53 9.50 -51.50
N ILE A 266 21.56 9.59 -50.69
CA ILE A 266 22.13 10.84 -50.20
C ILE A 266 23.44 11.10 -50.93
N PRO A 267 23.66 12.30 -51.54
CA PRO A 267 24.95 12.67 -52.12
C PRO A 267 26.05 12.73 -51.05
N GLU A 268 27.26 12.29 -51.37
CA GLU A 268 28.39 12.18 -50.42
C GLU A 268 28.67 13.48 -49.64
N GLU A 269 28.55 14.63 -50.33
CA GLU A 269 28.75 15.95 -49.71
C GLU A 269 27.77 16.28 -48.60
N TYR A 270 26.62 15.54 -48.50
CA TYR A 270 25.56 15.76 -47.53
C TYR A 270 25.47 14.65 -46.46
N PHE A 271 26.35 13.65 -46.46
CA PHE A 271 26.34 12.57 -45.45
C PHE A 271 26.42 13.14 -44.08
N SER A 272 27.49 13.88 -43.74
CA SER A 272 27.70 14.36 -42.38
C SER A 272 26.53 15.24 -41.87
N PRO A 273 26.05 16.28 -42.59
CA PRO A 273 24.92 17.08 -42.12
C PRO A 273 23.61 16.29 -41.96
N ILE A 274 23.31 15.33 -42.87
CA ILE A 274 22.07 14.55 -42.79
C ILE A 274 22.13 13.55 -41.65
N PHE A 275 23.22 12.81 -41.49
CA PHE A 275 23.34 11.82 -40.38
C PHE A 275 23.36 12.50 -39.03
N ASN A 276 24.01 13.67 -38.88
CA ASN A 276 23.94 14.46 -37.66
C ASN A 276 22.51 14.97 -37.37
N TRP A 277 21.76 15.37 -38.38
CA TRP A 277 20.35 15.76 -38.23
C TRP A 277 19.46 14.56 -37.82
N ILE A 278 19.66 13.40 -38.44
CA ILE A 278 18.96 12.16 -38.05
C ILE A 278 19.30 11.84 -36.58
N ASN A 279 20.58 11.89 -36.20
CA ASN A 279 21.00 11.66 -34.82
C ASN A 279 20.30 12.60 -33.82
N SER A 280 20.26 13.89 -34.15
CA SER A 280 19.56 14.89 -33.34
C SER A 280 18.07 14.57 -33.17
N LEU A 281 17.40 14.11 -34.21
CA LEU A 281 16.00 13.68 -34.17
C LEU A 281 15.82 12.44 -33.30
N LEU A 282 16.69 11.43 -33.41
CA LEU A 282 16.66 10.23 -32.60
C LEU A 282 16.86 10.54 -31.11
N VAL A 283 17.84 11.39 -30.79
CA VAL A 283 18.11 11.86 -29.41
C VAL A 283 16.91 12.60 -28.85
N THR A 284 16.26 13.46 -29.66
CA THR A 284 15.03 14.17 -29.27
C THR A 284 13.91 13.18 -28.95
N ASP A 285 13.66 12.20 -29.83
CA ASP A 285 12.61 11.18 -29.63
C ASP A 285 12.87 10.38 -28.36
N ARG A 286 14.12 9.96 -28.11
CA ARG A 286 14.51 9.26 -26.88
C ARG A 286 14.17 10.06 -25.62
N MET A 287 14.60 11.33 -25.55
CA MET A 287 14.31 12.19 -24.39
C MET A 287 12.82 12.36 -24.13
N VAL A 288 12.02 12.54 -25.19
CA VAL A 288 10.55 12.64 -25.09
C VAL A 288 9.95 11.33 -24.58
N GLN A 289 10.44 10.18 -25.03
CA GLN A 289 9.99 8.86 -24.57
C GLN A 289 10.33 8.63 -23.10
N ASP A 290 11.53 8.99 -22.65
CA ASP A 290 11.96 8.86 -21.25
C ASP A 290 11.10 9.72 -20.32
N ILE A 291 10.79 10.96 -20.72
CA ILE A 291 9.88 11.83 -20.00
C ILE A 291 8.48 11.19 -19.93
N ARG A 292 7.98 10.64 -21.05
CA ARG A 292 6.66 9.99 -21.10
C ARG A 292 6.58 8.77 -20.22
N GLU A 293 7.59 7.91 -20.25
CA GLU A 293 7.65 6.70 -19.40
C GLU A 293 7.71 7.06 -17.92
N SER A 294 8.57 8.02 -17.57
CA SER A 294 8.68 8.52 -16.20
C SER A 294 7.37 9.14 -15.70
N SER A 295 6.68 9.92 -16.56
CA SER A 295 5.37 10.50 -16.23
C SER A 295 4.29 9.43 -16.04
N LYS A 296 4.27 8.41 -16.91
CA LYS A 296 3.36 7.26 -16.79
C LYS A 296 3.60 6.52 -15.47
N ARG A 297 4.85 6.30 -15.09
CA ARG A 297 5.21 5.66 -13.83
C ARG A 297 4.72 6.44 -12.61
N ILE A 298 4.82 7.78 -12.63
CA ILE A 298 4.23 8.63 -11.57
C ILE A 298 2.72 8.45 -11.51
N ALA A 299 2.04 8.48 -12.66
CA ALA A 299 0.58 8.31 -12.72
C ALA A 299 0.14 6.94 -12.15
N GLU A 300 0.83 5.85 -12.48
CA GLU A 300 0.58 4.51 -11.95
C GLU A 300 0.78 4.45 -10.44
N LEU A 301 1.84 5.07 -9.90
CA LEU A 301 2.09 5.16 -8.46
C LEU A 301 0.98 5.95 -7.76
N VAL A 302 0.57 7.10 -8.30
CA VAL A 302 -0.52 7.92 -7.73
C VAL A 302 -1.84 7.15 -7.71
N VAL A 303 -2.17 6.42 -8.78
CA VAL A 303 -3.38 5.57 -8.83
C VAL A 303 -3.29 4.47 -7.77
N SER A 304 -2.14 3.80 -7.63
CA SER A 304 -1.95 2.74 -6.64
C SER A 304 -2.13 3.27 -5.21
N VAL A 305 -1.56 4.44 -4.88
CA VAL A 305 -1.72 5.10 -3.58
C VAL A 305 -3.18 5.51 -3.36
N LYS A 306 -3.82 6.13 -4.36
CA LYS A 306 -5.22 6.53 -4.27
C LYS A 306 -6.13 5.33 -4.02
N THR A 307 -5.93 4.24 -4.74
CA THR A 307 -6.68 2.99 -4.56
C THR A 307 -6.50 2.45 -3.14
N PHE A 308 -5.29 2.52 -2.59
CA PHE A 308 -5.01 2.10 -1.21
C PHE A 308 -5.65 3.01 -0.15
N THR A 309 -5.70 4.33 -0.36
CA THR A 309 -6.22 5.30 0.63
C THR A 309 -7.73 5.53 0.55
N HIS A 310 -8.35 5.41 -0.63
CA HIS A 310 -9.78 5.68 -0.86
C HIS A 310 -10.68 4.44 -0.73
N MET A 311 -10.23 3.39 -0.09
CA MET A 311 -10.92 2.11 0.09
C MET A 311 -12.24 2.19 0.88
N ASP A 312 -12.54 3.32 1.55
CA ASP A 312 -13.69 3.43 2.47
C ASP A 312 -15.03 3.80 1.81
N ARG A 313 -15.10 4.00 0.49
CA ARG A 313 -16.33 4.51 -0.16
C ARG A 313 -17.27 3.45 -0.74
N GLY A 314 -16.92 2.17 -0.73
CA GLY A 314 -17.77 1.09 -1.22
C GLY A 314 -18.01 0.06 -0.11
N GLN A 315 -19.20 0.08 0.53
CA GLN A 315 -19.61 -0.97 1.47
C GLN A 315 -20.10 -2.24 0.76
N ASP A 316 -20.21 -2.21 -0.57
CA ASP A 316 -20.73 -3.31 -1.36
C ASP A 316 -19.63 -4.06 -2.11
N LYS A 317 -19.73 -5.39 -2.12
CA LYS A 317 -18.86 -6.26 -2.91
C LYS A 317 -19.08 -6.01 -4.41
N GLN A 318 -17.97 -5.85 -5.15
CA GLN A 318 -17.96 -5.64 -6.59
C GLN A 318 -17.11 -6.73 -7.28
N TYR A 319 -17.45 -7.04 -8.53
CA TYR A 319 -16.60 -7.91 -9.34
C TYR A 319 -15.29 -7.20 -9.70
N ALA A 320 -14.17 -7.78 -9.30
CA ALA A 320 -12.84 -7.22 -9.50
C ALA A 320 -11.85 -8.26 -10.01
N ASP A 321 -10.95 -7.83 -10.90
CA ASP A 321 -9.78 -8.62 -11.28
C ASP A 321 -8.75 -8.55 -10.15
N ILE A 322 -8.44 -9.71 -9.56
CA ILE A 322 -7.49 -9.84 -8.46
C ILE A 322 -6.07 -9.41 -8.84
N HIS A 323 -5.70 -9.58 -10.12
CA HIS A 323 -4.36 -9.23 -10.59
C HIS A 323 -4.08 -7.73 -10.50
N ILE A 324 -5.11 -6.88 -10.64
CA ILE A 324 -4.97 -5.43 -10.49
C ILE A 324 -4.52 -5.08 -9.06
N GLY A 325 -5.17 -5.68 -8.05
CA GLY A 325 -4.81 -5.46 -6.64
C GLY A 325 -3.39 -5.93 -6.31
N ILE A 326 -3.03 -7.11 -6.79
CA ILE A 326 -1.67 -7.67 -6.62
C ILE A 326 -0.64 -6.78 -7.31
N HIS A 327 -0.92 -6.32 -8.53
CA HIS A 327 -0.02 -5.43 -9.28
C HIS A 327 0.20 -4.10 -8.55
N ASN A 328 -0.87 -3.46 -8.08
CA ASN A 328 -0.81 -2.22 -7.31
C ASN A 328 0.04 -2.40 -6.04
N THR A 329 -0.14 -3.50 -5.31
CA THR A 329 0.66 -3.83 -4.12
C THR A 329 2.15 -4.00 -4.46
N LEU A 330 2.47 -4.74 -5.52
CA LEU A 330 3.87 -4.90 -5.97
C LEU A 330 4.49 -3.59 -6.41
N THR A 331 3.72 -2.69 -7.01
CA THR A 331 4.16 -1.34 -7.39
C THR A 331 4.47 -0.50 -6.15
N MET A 332 3.58 -0.51 -5.15
CA MET A 332 3.79 0.21 -3.89
C MET A 332 5.00 -0.29 -3.08
N LEU A 333 5.24 -1.61 -3.11
CA LEU A 333 6.37 -2.25 -2.43
C LEU A 333 7.65 -2.27 -3.30
N GLY A 334 7.62 -1.62 -4.46
CA GLY A 334 8.69 -1.63 -5.48
C GLY A 334 10.07 -1.23 -4.93
N TYR A 335 10.13 -0.21 -4.07
CA TYR A 335 11.36 0.21 -3.41
C TYR A 335 11.97 -0.91 -2.54
N ARG A 336 11.15 -1.60 -1.72
CA ARG A 336 11.62 -2.69 -0.86
C ARG A 336 12.11 -3.88 -1.68
N LEU A 337 11.35 -4.24 -2.72
CA LEU A 337 11.71 -5.30 -3.66
C LEU A 337 13.06 -5.06 -4.32
N LYS A 338 13.33 -3.82 -4.75
CA LYS A 338 14.61 -3.43 -5.35
C LYS A 338 15.74 -3.38 -4.32
N LYS A 339 15.49 -2.75 -3.16
CA LYS A 339 16.51 -2.61 -2.09
C LYS A 339 17.01 -3.95 -1.59
N GLN A 340 16.16 -4.96 -1.53
CA GLN A 340 16.48 -6.32 -1.10
C GLN A 340 16.89 -7.24 -2.27
N ASN A 341 16.95 -6.74 -3.51
CA ASN A 341 17.27 -7.51 -4.72
C ASN A 341 16.37 -8.74 -4.90
N ILE A 342 15.06 -8.63 -4.58
CA ILE A 342 14.14 -9.76 -4.64
C ILE A 342 13.76 -10.11 -6.08
N THR A 343 14.01 -11.35 -6.45
CA THR A 343 13.55 -11.93 -7.72
C THR A 343 12.04 -12.16 -7.64
N LYS A 344 11.30 -11.60 -8.61
CA LYS A 344 9.84 -11.72 -8.68
C LYS A 344 9.44 -12.72 -9.74
N ILE A 345 8.71 -13.77 -9.37
CA ILE A 345 8.12 -14.75 -10.29
C ILE A 345 6.60 -14.55 -10.26
N LYS A 346 6.00 -14.23 -11.41
CA LYS A 346 4.56 -14.06 -11.59
C LYS A 346 4.04 -15.21 -12.46
N ASP A 347 3.34 -16.14 -11.84
CA ASP A 347 2.67 -17.27 -12.49
C ASP A 347 1.15 -17.01 -12.46
N PHE A 348 0.70 -16.12 -13.34
CA PHE A 348 -0.68 -15.65 -13.37
C PHE A 348 -1.51 -16.35 -14.43
N ASP A 349 -2.58 -17.02 -14.00
CA ASP A 349 -3.62 -17.49 -14.92
C ASP A 349 -4.46 -16.29 -15.41
N LYS A 350 -4.20 -15.86 -16.64
CA LYS A 350 -4.88 -14.72 -17.27
C LYS A 350 -6.35 -15.01 -17.65
N THR A 351 -6.80 -16.25 -17.48
CA THR A 351 -8.18 -16.66 -17.81
C THR A 351 -9.13 -16.60 -16.61
N LEU A 352 -8.63 -16.17 -15.44
CA LEU A 352 -9.42 -16.10 -14.23
C LEU A 352 -10.59 -15.12 -14.38
N PRO A 353 -11.79 -15.50 -13.92
CA PRO A 353 -12.92 -14.59 -13.86
C PRO A 353 -12.71 -13.53 -12.75
N PRO A 354 -13.35 -12.36 -12.87
CA PRO A 354 -13.40 -11.42 -11.77
C PRO A 354 -14.10 -12.04 -10.54
N VAL A 355 -13.63 -11.68 -9.35
CA VAL A 355 -14.12 -12.16 -8.06
C VAL A 355 -15.00 -11.07 -7.43
N LYS A 356 -16.15 -11.46 -6.88
CA LYS A 356 -17.03 -10.55 -6.16
C LYS A 356 -16.52 -10.29 -4.75
N ALA A 357 -15.90 -9.14 -4.54
CA ALA A 357 -15.19 -8.82 -3.31
C ALA A 357 -15.23 -7.33 -2.94
N LEU A 358 -14.87 -7.05 -1.68
CA LEU A 358 -14.54 -5.72 -1.21
C LEU A 358 -13.10 -5.41 -1.64
N ILE A 359 -12.95 -4.66 -2.74
CA ILE A 359 -11.65 -4.42 -3.41
C ILE A 359 -10.60 -3.87 -2.45
N GLY A 360 -11.00 -2.96 -1.57
CA GLY A 360 -10.14 -2.37 -0.55
C GLY A 360 -9.55 -3.40 0.39
N GLU A 361 -10.36 -4.28 0.88
CA GLU A 361 -9.95 -5.32 1.82
C GLU A 361 -9.09 -6.39 1.15
N MET A 362 -9.40 -6.76 -0.11
CA MET A 362 -8.50 -7.64 -0.87
C MET A 362 -7.08 -7.06 -1.01
N ASN A 363 -6.97 -5.77 -1.31
CA ASN A 363 -5.65 -5.12 -1.42
C ASN A 363 -4.89 -5.15 -0.08
N GLN A 364 -5.60 -5.09 1.04
CA GLN A 364 -5.01 -5.24 2.37
C GLN A 364 -4.50 -6.67 2.60
N VAL A 365 -5.21 -7.69 2.10
CA VAL A 365 -4.72 -9.08 2.10
C VAL A 365 -3.39 -9.18 1.36
N TRP A 366 -3.32 -8.66 0.13
CA TRP A 366 -2.10 -8.71 -0.66
C TRP A 366 -0.94 -7.96 0.00
N THR A 367 -1.22 -6.78 0.52
CA THR A 367 -0.21 -5.96 1.20
C THR A 367 0.37 -6.67 2.42
N ASN A 368 -0.48 -7.22 3.29
CA ASN A 368 -0.02 -7.92 4.50
C ASN A 368 0.78 -9.18 4.18
N LEU A 369 0.32 -9.99 3.22
CA LEU A 369 1.01 -11.24 2.88
C LEU A 369 2.34 -10.98 2.17
N ILE A 370 2.37 -10.04 1.21
CA ILE A 370 3.60 -9.71 0.48
C ILE A 370 4.59 -9.01 1.42
N ASP A 371 4.15 -8.06 2.25
CA ASP A 371 5.03 -7.38 3.21
C ASP A 371 5.64 -8.36 4.23
N ASN A 372 4.87 -9.36 4.70
CA ASN A 372 5.39 -10.42 5.54
C ASN A 372 6.42 -11.30 4.83
N ALA A 373 6.20 -11.64 3.56
CA ALA A 373 7.17 -12.37 2.75
C ALA A 373 8.48 -11.59 2.58
N LEU A 374 8.40 -10.24 2.34
CA LEU A 374 9.57 -9.38 2.24
C LEU A 374 10.33 -9.31 3.58
N ASP A 375 9.63 -9.21 4.70
CA ASP A 375 10.26 -9.21 6.03
C ASP A 375 10.97 -10.56 6.31
N ALA A 376 10.35 -11.68 5.92
CA ALA A 376 10.92 -13.02 6.12
C ALA A 376 12.16 -13.28 5.26
N MET A 377 12.27 -12.61 4.12
CA MET A 377 13.42 -12.75 3.22
C MET A 377 14.56 -11.76 3.51
N GLU A 378 14.45 -10.93 4.55
CA GLU A 378 15.52 -9.99 4.90
C GLU A 378 16.80 -10.76 5.29
N GLY A 379 17.90 -10.51 4.55
CA GLY A 379 19.18 -11.20 4.74
C GLY A 379 19.29 -12.60 4.10
N VAL A 380 18.25 -13.06 3.39
CA VAL A 380 18.30 -14.34 2.65
C VAL A 380 19.14 -14.19 1.38
N GLU A 381 19.94 -15.19 1.06
CA GLU A 381 20.69 -15.25 -0.19
C GLU A 381 19.75 -15.56 -1.36
N ASN A 382 19.80 -14.76 -2.43
CA ASN A 382 18.93 -14.87 -3.61
C ASN A 382 17.42 -14.90 -3.27
N PRO A 383 16.88 -13.87 -2.58
CA PRO A 383 15.50 -13.87 -2.14
C PRO A 383 14.55 -13.90 -3.33
N THR A 384 13.57 -14.79 -3.27
CA THR A 384 12.62 -15.03 -4.36
C THR A 384 11.18 -15.00 -3.86
N LEU A 385 10.39 -14.11 -4.43
CA LEU A 385 8.94 -14.00 -4.20
C LEU A 385 8.20 -14.55 -5.42
N THR A 386 7.45 -15.64 -5.24
CA THR A 386 6.58 -16.20 -6.29
C THR A 386 5.13 -15.92 -5.95
N ILE A 387 4.38 -15.37 -6.91
CA ILE A 387 2.94 -15.18 -6.81
C ILE A 387 2.30 -15.98 -7.92
N LYS A 388 1.51 -16.97 -7.52
CA LYS A 388 0.77 -17.85 -8.43
C LYS A 388 -0.72 -17.62 -8.27
N THR A 389 -1.45 -17.59 -9.39
CA THR A 389 -2.91 -17.52 -9.39
C THR A 389 -3.46 -18.67 -10.24
N GLU A 390 -4.51 -19.31 -9.75
CA GLU A 390 -5.15 -20.42 -10.47
C GLU A 390 -6.64 -20.52 -10.11
N ARG A 391 -7.42 -21.17 -10.96
CA ARG A 391 -8.81 -21.48 -10.68
C ARG A 391 -8.93 -22.85 -10.01
N ASP A 392 -9.64 -22.91 -8.89
CA ASP A 392 -10.05 -24.16 -8.25
C ASP A 392 -11.59 -24.20 -8.20
N ARG A 393 -12.20 -24.77 -9.24
CA ARG A 393 -13.67 -24.89 -9.40
C ARG A 393 -14.37 -23.52 -9.30
N GLU A 394 -15.13 -23.28 -8.21
CA GLU A 394 -15.86 -22.05 -7.92
C GLU A 394 -15.03 -21.03 -7.14
N PHE A 395 -13.71 -21.29 -6.99
CA PHE A 395 -12.79 -20.44 -6.26
C PHE A 395 -11.66 -19.96 -7.16
N VAL A 396 -11.19 -18.76 -6.85
CA VAL A 396 -9.90 -18.26 -7.33
C VAL A 396 -8.90 -18.41 -6.19
N GLN A 397 -7.80 -19.08 -6.49
CA GLN A 397 -6.71 -19.33 -5.54
C GLN A 397 -5.52 -18.43 -5.87
N VAL A 398 -4.97 -17.78 -4.83
CA VAL A 398 -3.74 -17.00 -4.90
C VAL A 398 -2.74 -17.57 -3.91
N SER A 399 -1.57 -17.92 -4.41
CA SER A 399 -0.46 -18.40 -3.60
C SER A 399 0.66 -17.37 -3.58
N ILE A 400 1.05 -16.92 -2.38
CA ILE A 400 2.19 -16.04 -2.15
C ILE A 400 3.26 -16.88 -1.47
N ILE A 401 4.40 -17.06 -2.16
CA ILE A 401 5.45 -17.99 -1.78
C ILE A 401 6.77 -17.23 -1.65
N ASP A 402 7.43 -17.37 -0.53
CA ASP A 402 8.77 -16.85 -0.26
C ASP A 402 9.76 -17.99 0.02
N ASN A 403 11.05 -17.70 -0.16
CA ASN A 403 12.15 -18.62 0.17
C ASN A 403 12.85 -18.22 1.49
N GLY A 404 12.10 -17.64 2.42
CA GLY A 404 12.56 -17.29 3.76
C GLY A 404 12.90 -18.48 4.65
N PRO A 405 13.25 -18.23 5.93
CA PRO A 405 13.68 -19.28 6.88
C PRO A 405 12.58 -20.26 7.27
N GLY A 406 11.33 -20.01 6.89
CA GLY A 406 10.17 -20.81 7.30
C GLY A 406 9.56 -20.35 8.62
N ILE A 407 8.43 -20.95 8.98
CA ILE A 407 7.69 -20.71 10.21
C ILE A 407 7.75 -22.00 11.04
N PRO A 408 8.31 -21.97 12.26
CA PRO A 408 8.34 -23.13 13.17
C PRO A 408 6.94 -23.67 13.48
N ASP A 409 6.83 -24.98 13.72
CA ASP A 409 5.53 -25.64 13.91
C ASP A 409 4.78 -25.14 15.16
N ASP A 410 5.50 -24.85 16.23
CA ASP A 410 4.97 -24.26 17.47
C ASP A 410 4.42 -22.85 17.25
N VAL A 411 5.01 -22.06 16.37
CA VAL A 411 4.57 -20.72 16.00
C VAL A 411 3.40 -20.77 15.03
N ARG A 412 3.41 -21.72 14.09
CA ARG A 412 2.44 -21.82 12.99
C ARG A 412 0.98 -21.92 13.43
N SER A 413 0.72 -22.54 14.59
CA SER A 413 -0.64 -22.65 15.14
C SER A 413 -1.20 -21.33 15.68
N HIS A 414 -0.34 -20.34 15.98
CA HIS A 414 -0.69 -19.06 16.60
C HIS A 414 -0.62 -17.85 15.67
N ILE A 415 -0.12 -18.01 14.42
CA ILE A 415 0.14 -16.88 13.51
C ILE A 415 -1.11 -16.06 13.13
N PHE A 416 -2.31 -16.62 13.27
CA PHE A 416 -3.58 -15.95 13.03
C PHE A 416 -4.23 -15.39 14.31
N GLU A 417 -3.61 -15.59 15.48
CA GLU A 417 -4.11 -15.03 16.72
C GLU A 417 -3.86 -13.51 16.77
N PRO A 418 -4.83 -12.73 17.28
CA PRO A 418 -4.65 -11.30 17.47
C PRO A 418 -3.43 -10.98 18.35
N PHE A 419 -2.63 -10.00 17.92
CA PHE A 419 -1.42 -9.52 18.61
C PHE A 419 -0.24 -10.50 18.65
N PHE A 420 -0.35 -11.66 18.03
CA PHE A 420 0.76 -12.58 17.95
C PHE A 420 1.80 -12.11 16.95
N THR A 421 3.05 -11.99 17.36
CA THR A 421 4.18 -11.58 16.51
C THR A 421 5.49 -12.16 17.02
N THR A 422 6.33 -12.62 16.11
CA THR A 422 7.72 -13.02 16.36
C THR A 422 8.72 -11.89 16.11
N LYS A 423 8.24 -10.74 15.64
CA LYS A 423 9.08 -9.56 15.35
C LYS A 423 9.40 -8.82 16.65
N GLU A 424 10.55 -8.13 16.69
CA GLU A 424 10.96 -7.29 17.80
C GLU A 424 9.89 -6.25 18.16
N MET A 425 9.86 -5.88 19.45
CA MET A 425 8.92 -4.89 19.98
C MET A 425 8.97 -3.58 19.18
N GLY A 426 7.83 -3.17 18.61
CA GLY A 426 7.71 -1.98 17.75
C GLY A 426 7.87 -2.22 16.23
N LYS A 427 8.34 -3.39 15.79
CA LYS A 427 8.46 -3.73 14.35
C LYS A 427 7.26 -4.52 13.80
N GLY A 428 6.50 -5.18 14.66
CA GLY A 428 5.31 -5.93 14.28
C GLY A 428 4.11 -5.62 15.19
N THR A 429 2.92 -5.48 14.60
CA THR A 429 1.67 -5.25 15.36
C THR A 429 1.01 -6.55 15.83
N GLY A 430 1.37 -7.68 15.21
CA GLY A 430 0.73 -8.98 15.44
C GLY A 430 -0.71 -9.08 14.92
N MET A 431 -1.16 -8.12 14.10
CA MET A 431 -2.54 -8.06 13.61
C MET A 431 -2.67 -8.31 12.10
N GLY A 432 -1.56 -8.28 11.35
CA GLY A 432 -1.60 -8.39 9.89
C GLY A 432 -2.19 -9.71 9.38
N LEU A 433 -1.80 -10.84 9.97
CA LEU A 433 -2.31 -12.16 9.57
C LEU A 433 -3.72 -12.45 10.14
N GLU A 434 -4.03 -11.98 11.34
CA GLU A 434 -5.41 -11.99 11.86
C GLU A 434 -6.36 -11.26 10.93
N MET A 435 -5.96 -10.06 10.48
CA MET A 435 -6.74 -9.27 9.54
C MET A 435 -6.93 -9.99 8.20
N VAL A 436 -5.88 -10.63 7.67
CA VAL A 436 -5.99 -11.46 6.46
C VAL A 436 -7.01 -12.58 6.68
N HIS A 437 -6.93 -13.28 7.80
CA HIS A 437 -7.89 -14.35 8.13
C HIS A 437 -9.32 -13.81 8.18
N ARG A 438 -9.58 -12.73 8.89
CA ARG A 438 -10.89 -12.10 9.01
C ARG A 438 -11.45 -11.65 7.64
N ILE A 439 -10.64 -10.98 6.82
CA ILE A 439 -11.06 -10.53 5.48
C ILE A 439 -11.41 -11.72 4.61
N VAL A 440 -10.55 -12.72 4.57
CA VAL A 440 -10.73 -13.88 3.67
C VAL A 440 -11.87 -14.77 4.15
N VAL A 441 -11.89 -15.13 5.44
CA VAL A 441 -12.82 -16.13 5.97
C VAL A 441 -14.14 -15.50 6.36
N ASP A 442 -14.12 -14.46 7.23
CA ASP A 442 -15.36 -13.94 7.82
C ASP A 442 -16.14 -13.04 6.86
N GLN A 443 -15.45 -12.28 6.00
CA GLN A 443 -16.10 -11.32 5.11
C GLN A 443 -16.34 -11.86 3.70
N HIS A 444 -15.46 -12.75 3.22
CA HIS A 444 -15.54 -13.25 1.86
C HIS A 444 -15.87 -14.74 1.75
N ASN A 445 -16.13 -15.45 2.87
CA ASN A 445 -16.41 -16.89 2.89
C ASN A 445 -15.33 -17.73 2.18
N GLY A 446 -14.11 -17.24 2.17
CA GLY A 446 -12.95 -17.88 1.57
C GLY A 446 -12.20 -18.77 2.55
N SER A 447 -11.00 -19.15 2.19
CA SER A 447 -10.10 -19.89 3.09
C SER A 447 -8.65 -19.43 2.94
N ILE A 448 -7.89 -19.52 4.03
CA ILE A 448 -6.45 -19.28 4.03
C ILE A 448 -5.74 -20.50 4.61
N LYS A 449 -4.67 -20.94 3.96
CA LYS A 449 -3.82 -22.02 4.39
C LYS A 449 -2.36 -21.57 4.35
N VAL A 450 -1.54 -22.12 5.25
CA VAL A 450 -0.10 -21.90 5.27
C VAL A 450 0.60 -23.25 5.25
N THR A 451 1.57 -23.38 4.37
CA THR A 451 2.56 -24.47 4.39
C THR A 451 3.93 -23.84 4.50
N SER A 452 4.74 -24.31 5.43
CA SER A 452 6.04 -23.69 5.68
C SER A 452 7.06 -24.75 6.07
N GLU A 453 8.22 -24.64 5.45
CA GLU A 453 9.43 -25.39 5.72
C GLU A 453 10.63 -24.44 5.49
N PRO A 454 11.80 -24.72 6.06
CA PRO A 454 12.98 -23.88 5.80
C PRO A 454 13.26 -23.74 4.30
N GLY A 455 13.35 -22.52 3.83
CA GLY A 455 13.53 -22.19 2.41
C GLY A 455 12.25 -22.10 1.59
N ARG A 456 11.07 -22.33 2.18
CA ARG A 456 9.80 -22.18 1.47
C ARG A 456 8.63 -21.95 2.43
N THR A 457 8.04 -20.78 2.38
CA THR A 457 6.74 -20.51 3.02
C THR A 457 5.71 -20.14 1.94
N ALA A 458 4.54 -20.77 1.98
CA ALA A 458 3.46 -20.51 1.04
C ALA A 458 2.17 -20.21 1.80
N PHE A 459 1.65 -19.00 1.63
CA PHE A 459 0.29 -18.63 1.99
C PHE A 459 -0.62 -18.80 0.79
N VAL A 460 -1.64 -19.62 0.94
CA VAL A 460 -2.62 -19.92 -0.10
C VAL A 460 -3.97 -19.39 0.33
N VAL A 461 -4.50 -18.43 -0.43
CA VAL A 461 -5.78 -17.77 -0.18
C VAL A 461 -6.76 -18.13 -1.29
N CYS A 462 -7.96 -18.57 -0.91
CA CYS A 462 -9.03 -18.90 -1.84
C CYS A 462 -10.21 -17.96 -1.63
N PHE A 463 -10.71 -17.36 -2.72
CA PHE A 463 -11.92 -16.54 -2.75
C PHE A 463 -12.99 -17.20 -3.61
N PRO A 464 -14.25 -17.28 -3.16
CA PRO A 464 -15.34 -17.70 -4.03
C PRO A 464 -15.55 -16.66 -5.14
N ILE A 465 -15.82 -17.11 -6.36
CA ILE A 465 -15.99 -16.22 -7.52
C ILE A 465 -17.20 -15.32 -7.32
N ASP A 466 -18.32 -15.86 -6.84
CA ASP A 466 -19.59 -15.14 -6.65
C ASP A 466 -19.81 -14.61 -5.22
N GLY A 467 -18.83 -14.72 -4.34
CA GLY A 467 -18.60 -14.04 -3.06
C GLY A 467 -19.64 -14.20 -1.96
#